data_4e5f448b3b7ae9e318b72363685ffa3a
#
_entry.id   4e5f448b3b7ae9e318b72363685ffa3a
#
_cell.length_a   1.000
_cell.length_b   1.000
_cell.length_c   1.000
_cell.angle_alpha   90.00
_cell.angle_beta   90.00
_cell.angle_gamma   90.00
#
_symmetry.space_group_name_H-M   'P 1'
#
loop_
_entity.id
_entity.type
_entity.pdbx_description
1 polymer ?
#
loop_
_entity_poly.entity_id
_entity_poly.type
_entity_poly.pdbx_seq_one_letter_code
_entity_poly.pdbx_strand_id
1 'polypeptide(L)'
;MQHQASFRSYGAAFLLAALLLFCLCACTSTDSAPAVSEPAGPLDLTGETLTAADYEAKRAENPDREILWMVPLSSGAERSDAVSLTLPALTEDDAALLAYFPNLAVLDASGSDCYAALLAFSEAHPDCALTYTVELPGTVVSNHDVSAVLSALPDPAQLSLLPALKTVDLSAASPENAEMDALLSAFPDVTFLWQVDVYGARVESTVEELDLTGTQIADPAEVDRLISYLPKLQKLILSDCGLENEQLDALNQKYPDVRIVWTVYFNKWSLRTDATAFSTKNSPKKGQTPAMARHRLRDSQAQVLKYCTDLVALDLGHNELKDVSFIENLTKLQILILVDNRISDISFVEYLKDLVYVELFLNRIVDISALGTIEGLVDLNICHNYIEDPTPLYNCKNLERLWISCNRIKRKQWPEIAEALPDCECIFDLWWSTGAGWREHERYFWMHSFFYPELYPELVTPSASPVPAG
;
A
#
# COMPACT_ATOMS: atom_id res chain seq x y z
N MET A 1 -22.93 -23.06 21.72
CA MET A 1 -23.54 -22.08 22.60
C MET A 1 -23.08 -20.73 22.08
N GLN A 2 -23.82 -20.10 21.23
CA GLN A 2 -24.75 -18.96 21.37
C GLN A 2 -24.02 -17.72 21.96
N HIS A 3 -23.92 -16.55 21.36
CA HIS A 3 -24.93 -15.78 20.63
C HIS A 3 -24.29 -14.79 19.64
N GLN A 4 -24.92 -14.72 18.47
CA GLN A 4 -24.84 -13.59 17.53
C GLN A 4 -25.69 -12.41 18.06
N ALA A 5 -25.32 -11.18 17.73
CA ALA A 5 -26.25 -10.08 17.63
C ALA A 5 -25.82 -9.10 16.53
N SER A 6 -26.56 -9.14 15.44
CA SER A 6 -26.59 -8.15 14.38
C SER A 6 -27.48 -6.97 14.76
N PHE A 7 -27.11 -5.74 14.41
CA PHE A 7 -28.07 -4.63 14.38
C PHE A 7 -28.18 -4.10 12.94
N ARG A 8 -29.40 -4.24 12.41
CA ARG A 8 -29.88 -3.64 11.16
C ARG A 8 -30.55 -2.30 11.47
N SER A 9 -30.25 -1.32 10.65
CA SER A 9 -30.97 -0.05 10.54
C SER A 9 -32.38 -0.24 9.98
N TYR A 10 -33.35 0.47 10.53
CA TYR A 10 -34.65 0.71 9.88
C TYR A 10 -34.96 2.22 9.92
N GLY A 11 -35.09 2.78 8.73
CA GLY A 11 -35.77 4.04 8.53
C GLY A 11 -37.28 3.85 8.59
N ALA A 12 -37.98 4.82 9.12
CA ALA A 12 -39.45 4.87 9.05
C ALA A 12 -39.89 6.25 8.63
N ALA A 13 -40.43 6.29 7.44
CA ALA A 13 -41.29 7.36 6.95
C ALA A 13 -42.63 7.29 7.67
N PHE A 14 -43.22 8.41 8.07
CA PHE A 14 -44.61 8.48 8.45
C PHE A 14 -45.34 9.49 7.57
N LEU A 15 -46.37 8.94 6.91
CA LEU A 15 -47.34 9.63 6.07
C LEU A 15 -48.38 10.39 6.88
N LEU A 16 -48.83 11.48 6.29
CA LEU A 16 -50.10 12.17 6.56
C LEU A 16 -51.30 11.25 6.55
N ALA A 17 -52.23 11.48 7.43
CA ALA A 17 -53.65 11.15 7.23
C ALA A 17 -54.57 12.23 7.87
N ALA A 18 -55.29 12.86 7.02
CA ALA A 18 -56.35 13.81 7.35
C ALA A 18 -57.57 13.09 7.87
N LEU A 19 -58.30 13.69 8.78
CA LEU A 19 -59.72 13.36 9.01
C LEU A 19 -60.50 14.64 9.19
N LEU A 20 -61.35 14.88 8.18
CA LEU A 20 -62.46 15.81 8.24
C LEU A 20 -63.58 15.24 9.16
N LEU A 21 -64.13 16.04 10.04
CA LEU A 21 -65.48 15.83 10.52
C LEU A 21 -66.23 17.17 10.59
N PHE A 22 -67.27 17.23 9.84
CA PHE A 22 -68.29 18.29 9.83
C PHE A 22 -69.06 18.37 11.14
N CYS A 23 -69.35 19.60 11.56
CA CYS A 23 -70.59 19.91 12.25
C CYS A 23 -71.04 21.32 11.90
N LEU A 24 -72.17 21.40 11.20
CA LEU A 24 -72.92 22.61 10.99
C LEU A 24 -73.64 23.00 12.31
N CYS A 25 -73.50 24.28 12.70
CA CYS A 25 -74.58 24.98 13.37
C CYS A 25 -74.49 26.46 13.01
N ALA A 26 -75.56 26.92 12.39
CA ALA A 26 -75.78 28.30 12.02
C ALA A 26 -76.19 29.10 13.24
N CYS A 27 -75.57 30.25 13.45
CA CYS A 27 -76.20 31.42 14.08
C CYS A 27 -75.54 32.68 13.59
N THR A 28 -76.33 33.54 13.07
CA THR A 28 -76.01 34.88 12.56
C THR A 28 -75.58 35.81 13.69
N SER A 29 -74.43 36.45 13.54
CA SER A 29 -74.17 37.78 14.07
C SER A 29 -73.10 38.44 13.22
N THR A 30 -73.46 39.57 12.69
CA THR A 30 -72.60 40.51 11.98
C THR A 30 -71.62 41.10 12.95
N ASP A 31 -70.34 40.63 12.87
CA ASP A 31 -69.20 41.36 13.38
C ASP A 31 -68.13 41.39 12.27
N SER A 32 -67.76 42.60 11.90
CA SER A 32 -66.76 42.89 10.92
C SER A 32 -65.42 42.25 11.36
N ALA A 33 -64.95 41.22 10.66
CA ALA A 33 -63.59 40.68 10.81
C ALA A 33 -62.60 41.84 10.61
N PRO A 34 -61.58 41.93 11.49
CA PRO A 34 -60.47 42.85 11.23
C PRO A 34 -59.85 42.43 9.89
N ALA A 35 -59.68 43.40 9.00
CA ALA A 35 -58.96 43.25 7.75
C ALA A 35 -57.58 42.64 8.08
N VAL A 36 -57.29 41.38 7.61
CA VAL A 36 -55.95 40.85 7.60
C VAL A 36 -55.20 41.83 6.69
N SER A 37 -54.45 42.75 7.28
CA SER A 37 -53.53 43.58 6.52
C SER A 37 -52.55 42.65 5.80
N GLU A 38 -52.50 42.73 4.49
CA GLU A 38 -51.41 42.09 3.74
C GLU A 38 -50.09 42.44 4.42
N PRO A 39 -49.17 41.49 4.61
CA PRO A 39 -47.88 41.78 5.24
C PRO A 39 -47.26 42.93 4.47
N ALA A 40 -46.99 44.02 5.19
CA ALA A 40 -46.35 45.19 4.58
C ALA A 40 -45.03 44.74 3.95
N GLY A 41 -44.85 44.95 2.63
CA GLY A 41 -43.64 44.57 1.90
C GLY A 41 -42.38 45.14 2.57
N PRO A 42 -41.19 44.76 2.10
CA PRO A 42 -39.92 45.20 2.69
C PRO A 42 -39.87 46.74 2.79
N LEU A 43 -39.28 47.24 3.86
CA LEU A 43 -39.00 48.68 4.00
C LEU A 43 -37.69 48.97 3.19
N ASP A 44 -37.84 49.66 2.09
CA ASP A 44 -36.71 50.03 1.22
C ASP A 44 -36.09 51.38 1.69
N LEU A 45 -34.89 51.30 2.27
CA LEU A 45 -34.06 52.42 2.73
C LEU A 45 -32.78 52.56 1.89
N THR A 46 -32.70 51.92 0.73
CA THR A 46 -31.49 51.94 -0.14
C THR A 46 -31.15 53.35 -0.65
N GLY A 47 -32.06 54.28 -0.61
CA GLY A 47 -31.84 55.71 -0.93
C GLY A 47 -31.26 56.52 0.23
N GLU A 48 -31.17 55.99 1.44
CA GLU A 48 -30.65 56.66 2.61
C GLU A 48 -29.19 56.23 2.91
N THR A 49 -28.38 57.16 3.40
CA THR A 49 -27.03 56.81 3.89
C THR A 49 -27.12 56.51 5.39
N LEU A 50 -27.08 55.23 5.74
CA LEU A 50 -27.22 54.77 7.12
C LEU A 50 -25.91 54.15 7.63
N THR A 51 -25.61 54.40 8.91
CA THR A 51 -24.61 53.58 9.62
C THR A 51 -25.26 52.31 10.12
N ALA A 52 -24.47 51.34 10.54
CA ALA A 52 -24.97 50.11 11.18
C ALA A 52 -25.83 50.44 12.42
N ALA A 53 -25.48 51.47 13.21
CA ALA A 53 -26.26 51.92 14.36
C ALA A 53 -27.61 52.51 13.97
N ASP A 54 -27.66 53.28 12.87
CA ASP A 54 -28.91 53.81 12.32
C ASP A 54 -29.84 52.70 11.85
N TYR A 55 -29.26 51.69 11.15
CA TYR A 55 -29.99 50.50 10.72
C TYR A 55 -30.60 49.75 11.91
N GLU A 56 -29.84 49.48 12.99
CA GLU A 56 -30.35 48.81 14.16
C GLU A 56 -31.48 49.56 14.84
N ALA A 57 -31.40 50.91 14.88
CA ALA A 57 -32.50 51.75 15.40
C ALA A 57 -33.74 51.60 14.50
N LYS A 58 -33.62 51.63 13.18
CA LYS A 58 -34.72 51.43 12.24
C LYS A 58 -35.32 50.02 12.34
N ARG A 59 -34.50 49.01 12.55
CA ARG A 59 -34.93 47.64 12.76
C ARG A 59 -35.75 47.49 14.03
N ALA A 60 -35.31 48.13 15.11
CA ALA A 60 -36.05 48.12 16.37
C ALA A 60 -37.43 48.80 16.25
N GLU A 61 -37.56 49.83 15.41
CA GLU A 61 -38.83 50.50 15.10
C GLU A 61 -39.75 49.67 14.17
N ASN A 62 -39.20 48.70 13.41
CA ASN A 62 -39.90 47.88 12.41
C ASN A 62 -39.60 46.39 12.58
N PRO A 63 -39.92 45.74 13.73
CA PRO A 63 -39.46 44.40 14.07
C PRO A 63 -40.01 43.31 13.12
N ASP A 64 -41.17 43.51 12.51
CA ASP A 64 -41.87 42.52 11.67
C ASP A 64 -41.67 42.77 10.17
N ARG A 65 -40.78 43.67 9.80
CA ARG A 65 -40.51 44.01 8.40
C ARG A 65 -39.06 43.74 8.01
N GLU A 66 -38.85 43.16 6.84
CA GLU A 66 -37.55 43.11 6.23
C GLU A 66 -37.14 44.55 5.83
N ILE A 67 -35.89 44.95 6.11
CA ILE A 67 -35.35 46.24 5.79
C ILE A 67 -34.24 46.07 4.75
N LEU A 68 -34.45 46.64 3.58
CA LEU A 68 -33.43 46.76 2.52
C LEU A 68 -32.68 48.07 2.69
N TRP A 69 -31.36 48.00 2.77
CA TRP A 69 -30.51 49.16 2.95
C TRP A 69 -29.15 49.00 2.27
N MET A 70 -28.37 50.04 2.18
CA MET A 70 -27.01 50.02 1.67
C MET A 70 -26.05 49.83 2.84
N VAL A 71 -25.44 48.64 2.94
CA VAL A 71 -24.43 48.31 3.98
C VAL A 71 -23.13 49.04 3.64
N PRO A 72 -22.58 49.89 4.54
CA PRO A 72 -21.45 50.77 4.23
C PRO A 72 -20.11 50.03 4.40
N LEU A 73 -19.69 49.28 3.39
CA LEU A 73 -18.37 48.63 3.35
C LEU A 73 -17.30 49.62 2.93
N SER A 74 -16.04 49.37 3.29
CA SER A 74 -14.90 50.23 2.94
C SER A 74 -14.66 50.31 1.42
N SER A 75 -15.00 49.27 0.67
CA SER A 75 -14.92 49.20 -0.78
C SER A 75 -16.07 49.91 -1.51
N GLY A 76 -17.12 50.29 -0.79
CA GLY A 76 -18.35 50.89 -1.31
C GLY A 76 -19.59 50.25 -0.68
N ALA A 77 -20.70 50.98 -0.68
CA ALA A 77 -21.95 50.50 -0.07
C ALA A 77 -22.62 49.46 -0.98
N GLU A 78 -23.01 48.33 -0.39
CA GLU A 78 -23.68 47.21 -1.05
C GLU A 78 -25.09 46.97 -0.51
N ARG A 79 -26.01 46.50 -1.36
CA ARG A 79 -27.38 46.19 -0.94
C ARG A 79 -27.45 45.02 0.00
N SER A 80 -28.19 45.12 1.10
CA SER A 80 -28.33 44.07 2.13
C SER A 80 -28.97 42.77 1.63
N ASP A 81 -29.71 42.80 0.51
CA ASP A 81 -30.30 41.62 -0.15
C ASP A 81 -29.37 40.95 -1.17
N ALA A 82 -28.10 41.35 -1.24
CA ALA A 82 -27.11 40.73 -2.14
C ALA A 82 -26.94 39.25 -1.86
N VAL A 83 -26.95 38.48 -2.95
CA VAL A 83 -26.75 37.02 -2.92
C VAL A 83 -25.29 36.69 -3.19
N SER A 84 -24.55 37.57 -3.81
CA SER A 84 -23.14 37.42 -4.13
C SER A 84 -22.41 38.73 -3.92
N LEU A 85 -21.25 38.70 -3.27
CA LEU A 85 -20.36 39.84 -3.07
C LEU A 85 -18.95 39.50 -3.51
N THR A 86 -18.27 40.52 -4.10
CA THR A 86 -16.84 40.48 -4.38
C THR A 86 -16.20 41.66 -3.66
N LEU A 87 -15.46 41.39 -2.60
CA LEU A 87 -14.90 42.35 -1.67
C LEU A 87 -13.38 42.19 -1.59
N PRO A 88 -12.62 42.65 -2.57
CA PRO A 88 -11.16 42.56 -2.53
C PRO A 88 -10.63 43.46 -1.39
N ALA A 89 -9.70 42.92 -0.62
CA ALA A 89 -9.12 43.59 0.55
C ALA A 89 -10.16 43.94 1.65
N LEU A 90 -11.06 43.01 1.96
CA LEU A 90 -11.97 43.08 3.08
C LEU A 90 -11.20 43.34 4.38
N THR A 91 -11.67 44.31 5.18
CA THR A 91 -11.08 44.64 6.49
C THR A 91 -11.80 43.87 7.63
N GLU A 92 -11.23 43.85 8.84
CA GLU A 92 -11.92 43.32 10.01
C GLU A 92 -13.23 44.03 10.34
N ASP A 93 -13.27 45.37 10.13
CA ASP A 93 -14.49 46.19 10.30
C ASP A 93 -15.55 45.80 9.28
N ASP A 94 -15.18 45.60 8.01
CA ASP A 94 -16.10 45.13 6.97
C ASP A 94 -16.62 43.70 7.27
N ALA A 95 -15.78 42.81 7.78
CA ALA A 95 -16.18 41.47 8.14
C ALA A 95 -17.30 41.44 9.20
N ALA A 96 -17.29 42.40 10.14
CA ALA A 96 -18.37 42.54 11.11
C ALA A 96 -19.71 42.97 10.45
N LEU A 97 -19.64 43.65 9.28
CA LEU A 97 -20.82 44.07 8.52
C LEU A 97 -21.44 42.96 7.67
N LEU A 98 -20.71 41.84 7.43
CA LEU A 98 -21.24 40.71 6.66
C LEU A 98 -22.51 40.08 7.27
N ALA A 99 -22.73 40.24 8.59
CA ALA A 99 -23.95 39.82 9.26
C ALA A 99 -25.23 40.48 8.76
N TYR A 100 -25.09 41.61 8.03
CA TYR A 100 -26.21 42.34 7.44
C TYR A 100 -26.62 41.89 6.04
N PHE A 101 -26.03 40.78 5.53
CA PHE A 101 -26.36 40.15 4.27
C PHE A 101 -26.98 38.74 4.50
N PRO A 102 -28.27 38.68 4.91
CA PRO A 102 -28.88 37.41 5.29
C PRO A 102 -29.05 36.39 4.14
N ASN A 103 -28.99 36.86 2.89
CA ASN A 103 -29.19 36.05 1.69
C ASN A 103 -27.87 35.73 0.97
N LEU A 104 -26.71 36.03 1.58
CA LEU A 104 -25.41 35.87 0.95
C LEU A 104 -25.07 34.40 0.77
N ALA A 105 -25.00 33.96 -0.48
CA ALA A 105 -24.66 32.60 -0.89
C ALA A 105 -23.23 32.47 -1.42
N VAL A 106 -22.63 33.57 -1.91
CA VAL A 106 -21.27 33.58 -2.44
C VAL A 106 -20.54 34.85 -1.96
N LEU A 107 -19.38 34.65 -1.33
CA LEU A 107 -18.48 35.73 -0.93
C LEU A 107 -17.10 35.47 -1.52
N ASP A 108 -16.66 36.36 -2.40
CA ASP A 108 -15.28 36.45 -2.88
C ASP A 108 -14.54 37.56 -2.12
N ALA A 109 -13.68 37.17 -1.19
CA ALA A 109 -12.82 38.01 -0.37
C ALA A 109 -11.34 37.88 -0.77
N SER A 110 -11.07 37.55 -2.03
CA SER A 110 -9.70 37.42 -2.55
C SER A 110 -8.88 38.69 -2.33
N GLY A 111 -7.64 38.52 -1.83
CA GLY A 111 -6.76 39.65 -1.48
C GLY A 111 -6.98 40.26 -0.09
N SER A 112 -7.88 39.66 0.73
CA SER A 112 -8.08 40.05 2.14
C SER A 112 -7.09 39.31 3.06
N ASP A 113 -6.70 39.98 4.15
CA ASP A 113 -5.76 39.43 5.16
C ASP A 113 -6.42 39.21 6.55
N CYS A 114 -7.72 39.53 6.69
CA CYS A 114 -8.51 39.32 7.91
C CYS A 114 -8.97 37.83 8.06
N TYR A 115 -8.06 36.89 7.93
CA TYR A 115 -8.36 35.43 7.90
C TYR A 115 -9.17 34.93 9.09
N ALA A 116 -8.88 35.43 10.31
CA ALA A 116 -9.61 35.02 11.51
C ALA A 116 -11.12 35.35 11.40
N ALA A 117 -11.44 36.56 10.88
CA ALA A 117 -12.82 36.99 10.68
C ALA A 117 -13.49 36.18 9.55
N LEU A 118 -12.78 35.93 8.42
CA LEU A 118 -13.29 35.11 7.32
C LEU A 118 -13.59 33.68 7.73
N LEU A 119 -12.72 33.04 8.52
CA LEU A 119 -12.95 31.69 9.03
C LEU A 119 -14.13 31.64 10.00
N ALA A 120 -14.25 32.61 10.91
CA ALA A 120 -15.39 32.73 11.82
C ALA A 120 -16.71 32.97 11.03
N PHE A 121 -16.67 33.75 9.96
CA PHE A 121 -17.82 33.93 9.06
C PHE A 121 -18.21 32.61 8.39
N SER A 122 -17.24 31.88 7.85
CA SER A 122 -17.49 30.58 7.21
C SER A 122 -18.10 29.54 8.16
N GLU A 123 -17.65 29.51 9.42
CA GLU A 123 -18.23 28.64 10.44
C GLU A 123 -19.68 29.00 10.78
N ALA A 124 -19.98 30.31 10.82
CA ALA A 124 -21.32 30.81 11.11
C ALA A 124 -22.27 30.66 9.90
N HIS A 125 -21.76 30.66 8.68
CA HIS A 125 -22.52 30.62 7.43
C HIS A 125 -22.03 29.48 6.50
N PRO A 126 -22.22 28.20 6.87
CA PRO A 126 -21.70 27.05 6.12
C PRO A 126 -22.29 26.90 4.71
N ASP A 127 -23.45 27.52 4.46
CA ASP A 127 -24.09 27.51 3.13
C ASP A 127 -23.58 28.62 2.20
N CYS A 128 -22.73 29.55 2.69
CA CYS A 128 -22.10 30.59 1.89
C CYS A 128 -20.77 30.10 1.34
N ALA A 129 -20.66 30.05 0.02
CA ALA A 129 -19.40 29.71 -0.65
C ALA A 129 -18.39 30.86 -0.49
N LEU A 130 -17.41 30.67 0.40
CA LEU A 130 -16.36 31.64 0.68
C LEU A 130 -15.12 31.34 -0.15
N THR A 131 -14.63 32.32 -0.90
CA THR A 131 -13.34 32.32 -1.57
C THR A 131 -12.43 33.38 -0.96
N TYR A 132 -11.21 33.02 -0.63
CA TYR A 132 -10.13 33.92 -0.25
C TYR A 132 -8.80 33.40 -0.77
N THR A 133 -7.78 34.28 -0.74
CA THR A 133 -6.42 33.93 -1.18
C THR A 133 -5.42 34.16 -0.07
N VAL A 134 -4.37 33.38 -0.08
CA VAL A 134 -3.23 33.48 0.86
C VAL A 134 -1.97 33.76 0.05
N GLU A 135 -1.23 34.80 0.43
CA GLU A 135 0.08 35.08 -0.15
C GLU A 135 1.11 34.10 0.40
N LEU A 136 1.68 33.27 -0.47
CA LEU A 136 2.77 32.36 -0.17
C LEU A 136 4.03 32.77 -0.94
N PRO A 137 5.22 32.28 -0.55
CA PRO A 137 6.47 32.63 -1.23
C PRO A 137 6.43 32.35 -2.74
N GLY A 138 6.37 33.42 -3.53
CA GLY A 138 6.39 33.36 -4.98
C GLY A 138 5.03 33.16 -5.67
N THR A 139 3.93 33.02 -4.93
CA THR A 139 2.59 32.83 -5.51
C THR A 139 1.47 33.31 -4.58
N VAL A 140 0.28 33.43 -5.13
CA VAL A 140 -0.95 33.64 -4.38
C VAL A 140 -1.84 32.42 -4.60
N VAL A 141 -2.35 31.85 -3.53
CA VAL A 141 -3.07 30.56 -3.55
C VAL A 141 -4.47 30.77 -2.99
N SER A 142 -5.48 30.25 -3.69
CA SER A 142 -6.87 30.25 -3.22
C SER A 142 -7.10 29.12 -2.20
N ASN A 143 -8.03 29.35 -1.26
CA ASN A 143 -8.47 28.32 -0.32
C ASN A 143 -9.12 27.09 -0.99
N HIS A 144 -9.41 27.16 -2.30
CA HIS A 144 -9.92 26.05 -3.11
C HIS A 144 -8.83 25.34 -3.93
N ASP A 145 -7.62 25.90 -3.99
CA ASP A 145 -6.52 25.30 -4.75
C ASP A 145 -6.04 24.02 -4.06
N VAL A 146 -5.79 23.00 -4.87
CA VAL A 146 -5.32 21.69 -4.42
C VAL A 146 -3.79 21.54 -4.51
N SER A 147 -3.13 22.49 -5.19
CA SER A 147 -1.68 22.49 -5.36
C SER A 147 -1.10 23.90 -5.40
N ALA A 148 0.13 24.05 -4.92
CA ALA A 148 0.90 25.29 -4.97
C ALA A 148 2.36 25.03 -5.34
N VAL A 149 2.99 25.95 -6.08
CA VAL A 149 4.43 25.95 -6.39
C VAL A 149 5.08 27.12 -5.68
N LEU A 150 6.04 26.86 -4.80
CA LEU A 150 6.62 27.87 -3.93
C LEU A 150 8.11 28.09 -4.22
N SER A 151 8.56 29.33 -4.11
CA SER A 151 9.97 29.70 -4.31
C SER A 151 10.83 29.63 -3.03
N ALA A 152 10.19 29.48 -1.87
CA ALA A 152 10.83 29.32 -0.56
C ALA A 152 9.89 28.57 0.40
N LEU A 153 10.41 28.18 1.57
CA LEU A 153 9.60 27.58 2.63
C LEU A 153 8.47 28.52 3.08
N PRO A 154 7.22 28.03 3.16
CA PRO A 154 6.11 28.80 3.69
C PRO A 154 6.10 28.80 5.22
N ASP A 155 5.44 29.81 5.81
CA ASP A 155 5.04 29.75 7.21
C ASP A 155 3.96 28.68 7.39
N PRO A 156 4.11 27.72 8.32
CA PRO A 156 3.06 26.73 8.61
C PRO A 156 1.69 27.37 8.92
N ALA A 157 1.67 28.54 9.57
CA ALA A 157 0.44 29.25 9.87
C ALA A 157 -0.32 29.68 8.59
N GLN A 158 0.41 30.06 7.54
CA GLN A 158 -0.20 30.43 6.25
C GLN A 158 -0.74 29.18 5.52
N LEU A 159 -0.01 28.05 5.56
CA LEU A 159 -0.49 26.78 4.97
C LEU A 159 -1.77 26.27 5.65
N SER A 160 -1.91 26.49 6.95
CA SER A 160 -3.10 26.06 7.70
C SER A 160 -4.39 26.76 7.25
N LEU A 161 -4.27 27.90 6.57
CA LEU A 161 -5.38 28.63 5.97
C LEU A 161 -5.88 28.01 4.65
N LEU A 162 -5.22 27.00 4.11
CA LEU A 162 -5.49 26.39 2.82
C LEU A 162 -5.96 24.93 2.95
N PRO A 163 -7.18 24.67 3.42
CA PRO A 163 -7.64 23.32 3.77
C PRO A 163 -7.79 22.37 2.56
N ALA A 164 -7.92 22.91 1.35
CA ALA A 164 -8.02 22.11 0.13
C ALA A 164 -6.66 21.64 -0.40
N LEU A 165 -5.56 22.20 0.10
CA LEU A 165 -4.22 21.95 -0.42
C LEU A 165 -3.78 20.50 -0.17
N LYS A 166 -3.35 19.82 -1.24
CA LYS A 166 -2.90 18.42 -1.21
C LYS A 166 -1.44 18.27 -1.66
N THR A 167 -0.95 19.19 -2.47
CA THR A 167 0.42 19.14 -3.00
C THR A 167 1.08 20.51 -2.93
N VAL A 168 2.29 20.54 -2.39
CA VAL A 168 3.14 21.73 -2.35
C VAL A 168 4.47 21.41 -3.03
N ASP A 169 4.78 22.08 -4.12
CA ASP A 169 6.03 21.94 -4.84
C ASP A 169 7.06 22.97 -4.33
N LEU A 170 8.09 22.46 -3.68
CA LEU A 170 9.24 23.18 -3.13
C LEU A 170 10.53 22.90 -3.90
N SER A 171 10.45 22.30 -5.10
CA SER A 171 11.64 21.92 -5.87
C SER A 171 12.56 23.11 -6.17
N ALA A 172 11.97 24.30 -6.35
CA ALA A 172 12.71 25.56 -6.57
C ALA A 172 13.32 26.11 -5.26
N ALA A 173 12.71 25.81 -4.11
CA ALA A 173 13.15 26.30 -2.80
C ALA A 173 14.38 25.57 -2.27
N SER A 174 14.58 24.31 -2.70
CA SER A 174 15.70 23.43 -2.26
C SER A 174 15.95 23.43 -0.75
N PRO A 175 14.94 23.15 0.09
CA PRO A 175 15.10 23.17 1.55
C PRO A 175 16.06 22.07 2.03
N GLU A 176 16.63 22.27 3.21
CA GLU A 176 17.36 21.22 3.92
C GLU A 176 16.37 20.24 4.60
N ASN A 177 16.78 18.96 4.78
CA ASN A 177 15.92 17.95 5.38
C ASN A 177 15.34 18.39 6.74
N ALA A 178 16.15 18.99 7.61
CA ALA A 178 15.74 19.44 8.93
C ALA A 178 14.69 20.57 8.90
N GLU A 179 14.68 21.38 7.86
CA GLU A 179 13.68 22.43 7.68
C GLU A 179 12.32 21.87 7.28
N MET A 180 12.31 20.70 6.61
CA MET A 180 11.10 20.01 6.21
C MET A 180 10.42 19.24 7.36
N ASP A 181 11.15 18.85 8.40
CA ASP A 181 10.61 18.04 9.51
C ASP A 181 9.36 18.67 10.14
N ALA A 182 9.36 19.98 10.35
CA ALA A 182 8.23 20.71 10.94
C ALA A 182 7.01 20.72 10.01
N LEU A 183 7.20 20.92 8.69
CA LEU A 183 6.13 20.92 7.70
C LEU A 183 5.52 19.55 7.52
N LEU A 184 6.33 18.51 7.38
CA LEU A 184 5.90 17.12 7.24
C LEU A 184 5.11 16.66 8.47
N SER A 185 5.54 17.05 9.66
CA SER A 185 4.84 16.73 10.91
C SER A 185 3.50 17.47 11.06
N ALA A 186 3.46 18.74 10.65
CA ALA A 186 2.26 19.59 10.79
C ALA A 186 1.19 19.27 9.73
N PHE A 187 1.60 18.79 8.55
CA PHE A 187 0.72 18.57 7.40
C PHE A 187 0.88 17.16 6.81
N PRO A 188 0.51 16.09 7.56
CA PRO A 188 0.71 14.70 7.13
C PRO A 188 -0.11 14.32 5.89
N ASP A 189 -1.20 15.05 5.60
CA ASP A 189 -2.07 14.82 4.43
C ASP A 189 -1.66 15.62 3.19
N VAL A 190 -0.58 16.43 3.28
CA VAL A 190 -0.03 17.23 2.17
C VAL A 190 1.22 16.57 1.64
N THR A 191 1.26 16.33 0.34
CA THR A 191 2.46 15.84 -0.34
C THR A 191 3.38 17.01 -0.70
N PHE A 192 4.58 17.01 -0.13
CA PHE A 192 5.62 17.99 -0.48
C PHE A 192 6.54 17.41 -1.54
N LEU A 193 6.71 18.11 -2.65
CA LEU A 193 7.66 17.80 -3.73
C LEU A 193 8.91 18.64 -3.52
N TRP A 194 10.05 18.01 -3.32
CA TRP A 194 11.32 18.69 -3.02
C TRP A 194 12.53 17.80 -3.28
N GLN A 195 13.72 18.38 -3.20
CA GLN A 195 14.99 17.66 -3.35
C GLN A 195 15.50 17.23 -1.97
N VAL A 196 15.34 15.94 -1.66
CA VAL A 196 15.80 15.34 -0.40
C VAL A 196 17.31 15.16 -0.44
N ASP A 197 18.04 15.62 0.58
CA ASP A 197 19.44 15.26 0.75
C ASP A 197 19.56 13.82 1.29
N VAL A 198 20.22 12.97 0.52
CA VAL A 198 20.47 11.57 0.87
C VAL A 198 21.98 11.33 0.87
N TYR A 199 22.58 11.47 2.05
CA TYR A 199 24.03 11.32 2.26
C TYR A 199 24.88 12.15 1.28
N GLY A 200 24.46 13.39 1.01
CA GLY A 200 25.15 14.35 0.12
C GLY A 200 24.74 14.25 -1.35
N ALA A 201 23.83 13.35 -1.72
CA ALA A 201 23.17 13.34 -3.01
C ALA A 201 21.76 13.93 -2.89
N ARG A 202 21.33 14.74 -3.89
CA ARG A 202 19.96 15.26 -3.95
C ARG A 202 19.10 14.36 -4.82
N VAL A 203 17.99 13.89 -4.28
CA VAL A 203 17.00 13.06 -5.00
C VAL A 203 15.60 13.66 -4.88
N GLU A 204 14.77 13.46 -5.89
CA GLU A 204 13.35 13.86 -5.84
C GLU A 204 12.63 13.13 -4.71
N SER A 205 11.80 13.83 -3.93
CA SER A 205 10.98 13.19 -2.88
C SER A 205 9.98 12.16 -3.44
N THR A 206 9.79 12.12 -4.76
CA THR A 206 8.89 11.21 -5.47
C THR A 206 9.56 9.98 -6.05
N VAL A 207 10.85 9.73 -5.75
CA VAL A 207 11.53 8.52 -6.22
C VAL A 207 10.83 7.27 -5.71
N GLU A 208 10.69 6.28 -6.59
CA GLU A 208 10.08 5.00 -6.26
C GLU A 208 11.11 3.93 -5.89
N GLU A 209 12.34 4.07 -6.37
CA GLU A 209 13.47 3.20 -6.04
C GLU A 209 14.70 4.03 -5.69
N LEU A 210 15.38 3.66 -4.59
CA LEU A 210 16.61 4.30 -4.14
C LEU A 210 17.66 3.25 -3.83
N ASP A 211 18.85 3.39 -4.41
CA ASP A 211 19.99 2.52 -4.18
C ASP A 211 21.06 3.23 -3.34
N LEU A 212 21.26 2.75 -2.12
CA LEU A 212 22.25 3.22 -1.16
C LEU A 212 23.36 2.19 -0.93
N THR A 213 23.62 1.32 -1.90
CA THR A 213 24.67 0.30 -1.80
C THR A 213 26.01 0.94 -1.43
N GLY A 214 26.63 0.45 -0.35
CA GLY A 214 27.93 0.93 0.16
C GLY A 214 27.88 2.21 0.99
N THR A 215 26.72 2.86 1.10
CA THR A 215 26.53 4.01 2.00
C THR A 215 26.55 3.55 3.45
N GLN A 216 27.46 4.09 4.26
CA GLN A 216 27.56 3.69 5.66
C GLN A 216 26.46 4.37 6.49
N ILE A 217 25.60 3.56 7.09
CA ILE A 217 24.49 3.95 7.96
C ILE A 217 24.80 3.46 9.37
N ALA A 218 24.89 4.37 10.32
CA ALA A 218 25.28 4.04 11.68
C ALA A 218 24.11 3.53 12.53
N ASP A 219 22.90 4.02 12.26
CA ASP A 219 21.70 3.72 13.03
C ASP A 219 20.49 3.46 12.10
N PRO A 220 19.74 2.35 12.28
CA PRO A 220 18.49 2.13 11.57
C PRO A 220 17.49 3.31 11.61
N ALA A 221 17.53 4.13 12.67
CA ALA A 221 16.70 5.34 12.78
C ALA A 221 16.97 6.39 11.67
N GLU A 222 18.15 6.36 11.05
CA GLU A 222 18.44 7.19 9.88
C GLU A 222 17.60 6.75 8.67
N VAL A 223 17.40 5.45 8.51
CA VAL A 223 16.54 4.88 7.46
C VAL A 223 15.07 5.24 7.71
N ASP A 224 14.63 5.20 8.97
CA ASP A 224 13.27 5.62 9.34
C ASP A 224 12.99 7.06 8.91
N ARG A 225 13.93 7.95 9.20
CA ARG A 225 13.83 9.37 8.81
C ARG A 225 13.84 9.53 7.30
N LEU A 226 14.74 8.83 6.61
CA LEU A 226 14.83 8.89 5.15
C LEU A 226 13.53 8.46 4.48
N ILE A 227 12.92 7.35 4.92
CA ILE A 227 11.65 6.86 4.37
C ILE A 227 10.54 7.90 4.56
N SER A 228 10.53 8.63 5.69
CA SER A 228 9.53 9.68 5.93
C SER A 228 9.61 10.85 4.95
N TYR A 229 10.76 11.08 4.35
CA TYR A 229 10.97 12.11 3.32
C TYR A 229 10.58 11.65 1.90
N LEU A 230 10.38 10.36 1.69
CA LEU A 230 10.20 9.74 0.37
C LEU A 230 8.84 9.00 0.28
N PRO A 231 7.71 9.74 0.23
CA PRO A 231 6.36 9.14 0.34
C PRO A 231 5.96 8.24 -0.83
N LYS A 232 6.73 8.20 -1.92
CA LYS A 232 6.50 7.34 -3.08
C LYS A 232 7.47 6.17 -3.16
N LEU A 233 8.38 6.04 -2.18
CA LEU A 233 9.38 4.99 -2.20
C LEU A 233 8.72 3.61 -2.10
N GLN A 234 9.03 2.75 -3.06
CA GLN A 234 8.56 1.36 -3.12
C GLN A 234 9.69 0.37 -2.86
N LYS A 235 10.94 0.76 -3.21
CA LYS A 235 12.10 -0.10 -3.05
C LYS A 235 13.32 0.70 -2.57
N LEU A 236 13.97 0.18 -1.52
CA LEU A 236 15.20 0.73 -0.95
C LEU A 236 16.28 -0.34 -0.90
N ILE A 237 17.41 -0.10 -1.57
CA ILE A 237 18.54 -1.03 -1.62
C ILE A 237 19.59 -0.56 -0.61
N LEU A 238 19.88 -1.42 0.38
CA LEU A 238 20.79 -1.18 1.50
C LEU A 238 21.92 -2.22 1.55
N SER A 239 22.43 -2.66 0.39
CA SER A 239 23.55 -3.59 0.35
C SER A 239 24.82 -2.92 0.87
N ASP A 240 25.59 -3.62 1.74
CA ASP A 240 26.88 -3.15 2.27
C ASP A 240 26.80 -1.80 3.01
N CYS A 241 25.66 -1.51 3.62
CA CYS A 241 25.41 -0.23 4.30
C CYS A 241 25.93 -0.18 5.76
N GLY A 242 26.48 -1.27 6.29
CA GLY A 242 26.99 -1.35 7.68
C GLY A 242 25.95 -1.85 8.70
N LEU A 243 24.68 -2.01 8.31
CA LEU A 243 23.65 -2.62 9.17
C LEU A 243 23.68 -4.14 9.10
N GLU A 244 23.36 -4.80 10.23
CA GLU A 244 23.25 -6.26 10.31
C GLU A 244 21.96 -6.78 9.67
N ASN A 245 21.94 -8.05 9.23
CA ASN A 245 20.78 -8.66 8.58
C ASN A 245 19.50 -8.54 9.42
N GLU A 246 19.59 -8.71 10.74
CA GLU A 246 18.46 -8.62 11.67
C GLU A 246 17.88 -7.20 11.73
N GLN A 247 18.72 -6.17 11.63
CA GLN A 247 18.29 -4.78 11.60
C GLN A 247 17.60 -4.46 10.28
N LEU A 248 18.15 -4.95 9.16
CA LEU A 248 17.57 -4.77 7.82
C LEU A 248 16.22 -5.51 7.68
N ASP A 249 16.12 -6.72 8.25
CA ASP A 249 14.87 -7.47 8.28
C ASP A 249 13.81 -6.78 9.14
N ALA A 250 14.20 -6.23 10.30
CA ALA A 250 13.30 -5.46 11.15
C ALA A 250 12.76 -4.21 10.43
N LEU A 251 13.60 -3.51 9.67
CA LEU A 251 13.18 -2.39 8.82
C LEU A 251 12.21 -2.87 7.72
N ASN A 252 12.51 -3.98 7.05
CA ASN A 252 11.66 -4.54 6.00
C ASN A 252 10.26 -4.95 6.53
N GLN A 253 10.20 -5.46 7.76
CA GLN A 253 8.93 -5.78 8.43
C GLN A 253 8.17 -4.53 8.89
N LYS A 254 8.90 -3.49 9.31
CA LYS A 254 8.33 -2.22 9.76
C LYS A 254 7.65 -1.43 8.63
N TYR A 255 8.19 -1.54 7.41
CA TYR A 255 7.73 -0.81 6.23
C TYR A 255 7.23 -1.77 5.14
N PRO A 256 6.04 -2.39 5.29
CA PRO A 256 5.53 -3.40 4.37
C PRO A 256 5.30 -2.88 2.94
N ASP A 257 5.10 -1.57 2.79
CA ASP A 257 4.91 -0.90 1.49
C ASP A 257 6.23 -0.51 0.81
N VAL A 258 7.36 -0.62 1.52
CA VAL A 258 8.70 -0.32 0.99
C VAL A 258 9.54 -1.58 1.03
N ARG A 259 9.78 -2.19 -0.14
CA ARG A 259 10.65 -3.37 -0.23
C ARG A 259 12.10 -3.00 0.09
N ILE A 260 12.59 -3.36 1.28
CA ILE A 260 13.99 -3.18 1.66
C ILE A 260 14.79 -4.37 1.16
N VAL A 261 15.83 -4.10 0.41
CA VAL A 261 16.67 -5.10 -0.28
C VAL A 261 18.12 -4.93 0.17
N TRP A 262 18.77 -6.04 0.49
CA TRP A 262 20.20 -6.05 0.81
C TRP A 262 20.88 -7.32 0.30
N THR A 263 22.20 -7.36 0.38
CA THR A 263 22.99 -8.52 0.02
C THR A 263 23.33 -9.33 1.25
N VAL A 264 22.94 -10.61 1.28
CA VAL A 264 23.39 -11.57 2.28
C VAL A 264 24.64 -12.29 1.81
N TYR A 265 25.56 -12.53 2.72
CA TYR A 265 26.85 -13.21 2.46
C TYR A 265 26.92 -14.53 3.21
N PHE A 266 27.26 -15.61 2.49
CA PHE A 266 27.39 -16.94 3.09
C PHE A 266 28.41 -17.79 2.36
N ASN A 267 29.34 -18.36 3.09
CA ASN A 267 30.48 -19.09 2.56
C ASN A 267 31.23 -18.25 1.48
N LYS A 268 31.14 -18.63 0.23
CA LYS A 268 31.76 -17.95 -0.93
C LYS A 268 30.75 -17.23 -1.82
N TRP A 269 29.51 -17.26 -1.49
CA TRP A 269 28.41 -16.65 -2.23
C TRP A 269 27.90 -15.38 -1.58
N SER A 270 27.36 -14.56 -2.41
CA SER A 270 26.51 -13.44 -2.03
C SER A 270 25.22 -13.49 -2.82
N LEU A 271 24.13 -13.07 -2.23
CA LEU A 271 22.83 -13.03 -2.86
C LEU A 271 22.05 -11.83 -2.41
N ARG A 272 21.48 -11.08 -3.32
CA ARG A 272 20.53 -10.03 -2.97
C ARG A 272 19.21 -10.66 -2.52
N THR A 273 18.56 -10.09 -1.51
CA THR A 273 17.32 -10.62 -0.92
C THR A 273 16.12 -10.58 -1.88
N ASP A 274 16.19 -9.79 -2.96
CA ASP A 274 15.18 -9.73 -4.04
C ASP A 274 15.52 -10.65 -5.24
N ALA A 275 16.52 -11.50 -5.11
CA ALA A 275 16.82 -12.49 -6.14
C ALA A 275 15.69 -13.52 -6.25
N THR A 276 15.35 -13.89 -7.49
CA THR A 276 14.29 -14.87 -7.76
C THR A 276 14.81 -16.29 -7.94
N ALA A 277 16.11 -16.47 -8.16
CA ALA A 277 16.72 -17.78 -8.30
C ALA A 277 18.14 -17.80 -7.73
N PHE A 278 18.51 -18.92 -7.13
CA PHE A 278 19.87 -19.16 -6.64
C PHE A 278 20.26 -20.63 -6.73
N SER A 279 21.48 -20.87 -7.20
CA SER A 279 22.07 -22.23 -7.22
C SER A 279 23.51 -22.22 -6.71
N THR A 280 23.80 -23.17 -5.83
CA THR A 280 25.19 -23.48 -5.42
C THR A 280 25.95 -24.30 -6.44
N LYS A 281 25.29 -24.79 -7.48
CA LYS A 281 25.88 -25.62 -8.53
C LYS A 281 26.80 -24.80 -9.40
N ASN A 282 28.11 -25.05 -9.29
CA ASN A 282 29.05 -24.65 -10.34
C ASN A 282 29.17 -25.80 -11.34
N SER A 283 29.03 -25.52 -12.62
CA SER A 283 29.44 -26.48 -13.65
C SER A 283 30.87 -26.92 -13.36
N PRO A 284 31.16 -28.23 -13.23
CA PRO A 284 32.53 -28.69 -13.01
C PRO A 284 33.39 -28.17 -14.13
N LYS A 285 34.48 -27.49 -13.80
CA LYS A 285 35.48 -27.09 -14.80
C LYS A 285 36.02 -28.34 -15.48
N LYS A 286 36.39 -28.23 -16.76
CA LYS A 286 36.96 -29.35 -17.54
C LYS A 286 38.07 -30.04 -16.74
N GLY A 287 37.87 -31.32 -16.43
CA GLY A 287 38.80 -32.14 -15.64
C GLY A 287 38.47 -32.24 -14.13
N GLN A 288 37.40 -31.62 -13.63
CA GLN A 288 36.94 -31.83 -12.28
C GLN A 288 35.86 -32.93 -12.21
N THR A 289 35.95 -33.80 -11.21
CA THR A 289 34.89 -34.77 -10.92
C THR A 289 33.74 -34.06 -10.13
N PRO A 290 32.50 -34.58 -10.18
CA PRO A 290 31.40 -34.04 -9.36
C PRO A 290 31.74 -33.94 -7.87
N ALA A 291 32.53 -34.86 -7.34
CA ALA A 291 32.99 -34.85 -5.94
C ALA A 291 33.94 -33.69 -5.63
N MET A 292 34.70 -33.20 -6.62
CA MET A 292 35.58 -32.04 -6.46
C MET A 292 34.82 -30.70 -6.58
N ALA A 293 33.60 -30.75 -7.11
CA ALA A 293 32.72 -29.60 -7.25
C ALA A 293 31.81 -29.38 -6.01
N ARG A 294 31.90 -30.26 -4.99
CA ARG A 294 31.13 -30.10 -3.75
C ARG A 294 31.52 -28.82 -3.04
N HIS A 295 30.54 -28.00 -2.76
CA HIS A 295 30.73 -26.65 -2.22
C HIS A 295 30.77 -26.61 -0.70
N ARG A 296 30.35 -27.66 -0.02
CA ARG A 296 30.35 -27.81 1.43
C ARG A 296 29.65 -26.67 2.20
N LEU A 297 28.52 -26.21 1.68
CA LEU A 297 27.64 -25.34 2.44
C LEU A 297 27.13 -26.09 3.66
N ARG A 298 27.19 -25.46 4.82
CA ARG A 298 26.74 -26.01 6.11
C ARG A 298 25.50 -25.28 6.59
N ASP A 299 24.75 -25.90 7.48
CA ASP A 299 23.49 -25.39 8.03
C ASP A 299 23.61 -23.94 8.53
N SER A 300 24.62 -23.66 9.38
CA SER A 300 24.80 -22.29 9.94
C SER A 300 25.12 -21.21 8.90
N GLN A 301 25.66 -21.62 7.76
CA GLN A 301 25.96 -20.68 6.66
C GLN A 301 24.73 -20.46 5.77
N ALA A 302 23.87 -21.45 5.63
CA ALA A 302 22.67 -21.39 4.79
C ALA A 302 21.53 -20.59 5.43
N GLN A 303 21.54 -20.41 6.76
CA GLN A 303 20.46 -19.75 7.51
C GLN A 303 20.15 -18.32 7.05
N VAL A 304 21.12 -17.59 6.50
CA VAL A 304 20.89 -16.23 6.00
C VAL A 304 19.99 -16.19 4.76
N LEU A 305 19.81 -17.32 4.08
CA LEU A 305 18.89 -17.42 2.94
C LEU A 305 17.41 -17.22 3.35
N LYS A 306 17.09 -17.31 4.64
CA LYS A 306 15.75 -17.02 5.16
C LYS A 306 15.24 -15.61 4.78
N TYR A 307 16.16 -14.69 4.52
CA TYR A 307 15.84 -13.31 4.13
C TYR A 307 15.56 -13.15 2.62
N CYS A 308 15.89 -14.18 1.81
CA CYS A 308 15.71 -14.15 0.35
C CYS A 308 14.29 -14.62 -0.04
N THR A 309 13.28 -13.95 0.49
CA THR A 309 11.86 -14.37 0.39
C THR A 309 11.26 -14.24 -1.01
N ASP A 310 11.99 -13.65 -1.96
CA ASP A 310 11.58 -13.54 -3.37
C ASP A 310 12.04 -14.72 -4.23
N LEU A 311 12.75 -15.69 -3.65
CA LEU A 311 13.20 -16.88 -4.38
C LEU A 311 12.01 -17.71 -4.88
N VAL A 312 12.01 -17.94 -6.18
CA VAL A 312 11.12 -18.84 -6.93
C VAL A 312 11.80 -20.16 -7.21
N ALA A 313 13.13 -20.15 -7.39
CA ALA A 313 13.93 -21.33 -7.64
C ALA A 313 15.16 -21.40 -6.72
N LEU A 314 15.35 -22.53 -6.03
CA LEU A 314 16.47 -22.75 -5.11
C LEU A 314 17.13 -24.11 -5.37
N ASP A 315 18.43 -24.08 -5.69
CA ASP A 315 19.25 -25.29 -5.81
C ASP A 315 20.43 -25.25 -4.81
N LEU A 316 20.32 -26.04 -3.75
CA LEU A 316 21.37 -26.27 -2.76
C LEU A 316 21.88 -27.71 -2.86
N GLY A 317 21.84 -28.32 -4.03
CA GLY A 317 22.34 -29.68 -4.25
C GLY A 317 23.85 -29.83 -4.01
N HIS A 318 24.27 -31.08 -3.68
CA HIS A 318 25.66 -31.47 -3.50
C HIS A 318 26.40 -30.75 -2.37
N ASN A 319 25.72 -30.50 -1.26
CA ASN A 319 26.26 -29.87 -0.07
C ASN A 319 26.32 -30.85 1.11
N GLU A 320 26.41 -30.36 2.33
CA GLU A 320 26.43 -31.16 3.56
C GLU A 320 25.30 -30.83 4.53
N LEU A 321 24.19 -30.24 3.98
CA LEU A 321 23.07 -29.76 4.75
C LEU A 321 22.31 -30.89 5.45
N LYS A 322 21.91 -30.63 6.69
CA LYS A 322 21.04 -31.47 7.50
C LYS A 322 19.80 -30.71 7.91
N ASP A 323 19.98 -29.47 8.34
CA ASP A 323 18.93 -28.55 8.73
C ASP A 323 18.74 -27.50 7.62
N VAL A 324 17.58 -27.52 7.03
CA VAL A 324 17.13 -26.62 5.98
C VAL A 324 15.79 -25.97 6.34
N SER A 325 15.47 -25.91 7.63
CA SER A 325 14.21 -25.33 8.15
C SER A 325 13.98 -23.88 7.72
N PHE A 326 15.07 -23.11 7.54
CA PHE A 326 14.98 -21.72 7.04
C PHE A 326 14.20 -21.60 5.73
N ILE A 327 14.08 -22.66 4.94
CA ILE A 327 13.34 -22.69 3.66
C ILE A 327 11.83 -22.46 3.87
N GLU A 328 11.29 -22.72 5.07
CA GLU A 328 9.89 -22.44 5.42
C GLU A 328 9.48 -20.98 5.14
N ASN A 329 10.44 -20.05 5.19
CA ASN A 329 10.23 -18.63 4.92
C ASN A 329 10.16 -18.29 3.42
N LEU A 330 10.57 -19.23 2.55
CA LEU A 330 10.69 -19.01 1.10
C LEU A 330 9.40 -19.45 0.38
N THR A 331 8.28 -18.89 0.76
CA THR A 331 6.93 -19.37 0.38
C THR A 331 6.59 -19.21 -1.10
N LYS A 332 7.40 -18.45 -1.87
CA LYS A 332 7.25 -18.29 -3.33
C LYS A 332 7.96 -19.37 -4.16
N LEU A 333 8.60 -20.35 -3.50
CA LEU A 333 9.34 -21.38 -4.21
C LEU A 333 8.41 -22.27 -5.05
N GLN A 334 8.73 -22.36 -6.34
CA GLN A 334 8.16 -23.31 -7.30
C GLN A 334 9.13 -24.46 -7.61
N ILE A 335 10.43 -24.21 -7.49
CA ILE A 335 11.48 -25.16 -7.78
C ILE A 335 12.38 -25.31 -6.57
N LEU A 336 12.52 -26.56 -6.08
CA LEU A 336 13.38 -26.89 -4.94
C LEU A 336 14.28 -28.09 -5.26
N ILE A 337 15.60 -27.87 -5.24
CA ILE A 337 16.61 -28.88 -5.50
C ILE A 337 17.55 -28.99 -4.29
N LEU A 338 17.46 -30.10 -3.58
CA LEU A 338 18.28 -30.39 -2.39
C LEU A 338 19.04 -31.74 -2.51
N VAL A 339 19.40 -32.10 -3.71
CA VAL A 339 20.03 -33.41 -4.00
C VAL A 339 21.37 -33.58 -3.30
N ASP A 340 21.73 -34.85 -2.97
CA ASP A 340 23.03 -35.24 -2.39
C ASP A 340 23.42 -34.39 -1.17
N ASN A 341 22.51 -34.35 -0.17
CA ASN A 341 22.70 -33.75 1.12
C ASN A 341 22.56 -34.79 2.26
N ARG A 342 22.33 -34.37 3.48
CA ARG A 342 22.14 -35.24 4.65
C ARG A 342 20.81 -34.97 5.34
N ILE A 343 19.83 -34.46 4.60
CA ILE A 343 18.53 -34.03 5.09
C ILE A 343 17.69 -35.25 5.46
N SER A 344 17.08 -35.20 6.63
CA SER A 344 16.13 -36.22 7.10
C SER A 344 14.76 -35.65 7.41
N ASP A 345 14.67 -34.37 7.73
CA ASP A 345 13.44 -33.68 8.03
C ASP A 345 13.11 -32.70 6.88
N ILE A 346 11.92 -32.86 6.31
CA ILE A 346 11.36 -32.03 5.26
C ILE A 346 10.00 -31.43 5.64
N SER A 347 9.71 -31.33 6.95
CA SER A 347 8.44 -30.77 7.45
C SER A 347 8.20 -29.33 6.95
N PHE A 348 9.25 -28.54 6.77
CA PHE A 348 9.18 -27.17 6.22
C PHE A 348 8.48 -27.10 4.87
N VAL A 349 8.43 -28.19 4.11
CA VAL A 349 7.80 -28.23 2.77
C VAL A 349 6.29 -27.95 2.85
N GLU A 350 5.65 -28.18 4.01
CA GLU A 350 4.22 -27.88 4.19
C GLU A 350 3.86 -26.40 4.02
N TYR A 351 4.83 -25.50 4.17
CA TYR A 351 4.66 -24.05 3.97
C TYR A 351 4.80 -23.61 2.51
N LEU A 352 5.30 -24.48 1.62
CA LEU A 352 5.69 -24.19 0.24
C LEU A 352 4.60 -24.63 -0.74
N LYS A 353 3.46 -23.94 -0.76
CA LYS A 353 2.28 -24.36 -1.53
C LYS A 353 2.40 -24.20 -3.04
N ASP A 354 3.36 -23.40 -3.50
CA ASP A 354 3.59 -23.12 -4.91
C ASP A 354 4.59 -24.08 -5.58
N LEU A 355 5.09 -25.09 -4.85
CA LEU A 355 6.04 -26.05 -5.39
C LEU A 355 5.45 -26.89 -6.53
N VAL A 356 6.15 -26.89 -7.66
CA VAL A 356 5.85 -27.63 -8.89
C VAL A 356 6.90 -28.70 -9.18
N TYR A 357 8.18 -28.40 -8.97
CA TYR A 357 9.31 -29.26 -9.29
C TYR A 357 10.21 -29.45 -8.08
N VAL A 358 10.39 -30.70 -7.64
CA VAL A 358 11.15 -31.02 -6.42
C VAL A 358 12.15 -32.18 -6.65
N GLU A 359 13.44 -31.95 -6.39
CA GLU A 359 14.49 -32.97 -6.36
C GLU A 359 15.10 -33.10 -4.96
N LEU A 360 14.87 -34.24 -4.30
CA LEU A 360 15.36 -34.58 -2.96
C LEU A 360 16.18 -35.88 -2.94
N PHE A 361 16.60 -36.38 -4.10
CA PHE A 361 17.29 -37.67 -4.15
C PHE A 361 18.68 -37.64 -3.46
N LEU A 362 19.16 -38.79 -3.02
CA LEU A 362 20.41 -38.97 -2.26
C LEU A 362 20.41 -38.16 -0.94
N ASN A 363 19.35 -38.37 -0.13
CA ASN A 363 19.23 -37.81 1.20
C ASN A 363 18.95 -38.92 2.25
N ARG A 364 18.41 -38.57 3.41
CA ARG A 364 18.13 -39.49 4.52
C ARG A 364 16.66 -39.44 4.95
N ILE A 365 15.78 -39.04 4.06
CA ILE A 365 14.36 -38.81 4.31
C ILE A 365 13.67 -40.14 4.59
N VAL A 366 12.86 -40.18 5.64
CA VAL A 366 12.00 -41.30 6.03
C VAL A 366 10.55 -40.90 5.93
N ASP A 367 10.18 -39.75 6.51
CA ASP A 367 8.83 -39.22 6.54
C ASP A 367 8.65 -38.21 5.41
N ILE A 368 7.61 -38.44 4.62
CA ILE A 368 7.22 -37.58 3.48
C ILE A 368 5.80 -37.01 3.63
N SER A 369 5.27 -37.02 4.86
CA SER A 369 3.90 -36.54 5.14
C SER A 369 3.68 -35.11 4.63
N ALA A 370 4.68 -34.23 4.77
CA ALA A 370 4.63 -32.86 4.31
C ALA A 370 4.46 -32.73 2.78
N LEU A 371 5.01 -33.65 1.97
CA LEU A 371 4.83 -33.63 0.52
C LEU A 371 3.36 -33.83 0.12
N GLY A 372 2.61 -34.61 0.89
CA GLY A 372 1.18 -34.85 0.65
C GLY A 372 0.28 -33.64 0.84
N THR A 373 0.83 -32.50 1.28
CA THR A 373 0.10 -31.24 1.46
C THR A 373 0.26 -30.27 0.29
N ILE A 374 1.04 -30.64 -0.75
CA ILE A 374 1.36 -29.78 -1.89
C ILE A 374 0.50 -30.20 -3.08
N GLU A 375 -0.58 -29.50 -3.30
CA GLU A 375 -1.52 -29.82 -4.39
C GLU A 375 -0.91 -29.58 -5.79
N GLY A 376 -0.05 -28.56 -5.93
CA GLY A 376 0.56 -28.12 -7.20
C GLY A 376 1.75 -28.95 -7.67
N LEU A 377 2.17 -29.99 -6.91
CA LEU A 377 3.39 -30.74 -7.23
C LEU A 377 3.21 -31.62 -8.47
N VAL A 378 4.05 -31.39 -9.49
CA VAL A 378 4.00 -32.07 -10.79
C VAL A 378 5.16 -33.06 -10.97
N ASP A 379 6.38 -32.65 -10.63
CA ASP A 379 7.60 -33.46 -10.73
C ASP A 379 8.25 -33.68 -9.39
N LEU A 380 8.42 -34.95 -9.00
CA LEU A 380 9.07 -35.33 -7.76
C LEU A 380 10.12 -36.41 -7.96
N ASN A 381 11.36 -36.11 -7.61
CA ASN A 381 12.43 -37.09 -7.55
C ASN A 381 12.95 -37.24 -6.13
N ILE A 382 12.61 -38.37 -5.49
CA ILE A 382 13.02 -38.78 -4.13
C ILE A 382 13.75 -40.09 -4.08
N CYS A 383 14.43 -40.47 -5.17
CA CYS A 383 15.26 -41.67 -5.22
C CYS A 383 16.35 -41.69 -4.13
N HIS A 384 16.82 -42.87 -3.75
CA HIS A 384 17.93 -43.03 -2.78
C HIS A 384 17.69 -42.27 -1.46
N ASN A 385 16.56 -42.59 -0.81
CA ASN A 385 16.21 -42.18 0.54
C ASN A 385 15.88 -43.39 1.40
N TYR A 386 15.23 -43.23 2.54
CA TYR A 386 14.86 -44.33 3.47
C TYR A 386 13.35 -44.44 3.65
N ILE A 387 12.55 -44.02 2.67
CA ILE A 387 11.09 -43.98 2.70
C ILE A 387 10.55 -45.44 2.73
N GLU A 388 9.67 -45.71 3.70
CA GLU A 388 8.96 -47.00 3.85
C GLU A 388 7.47 -46.86 3.53
N ASP A 389 6.86 -45.71 3.86
CA ASP A 389 5.46 -45.42 3.64
C ASP A 389 5.28 -44.36 2.51
N PRO A 390 4.76 -44.77 1.33
CA PRO A 390 4.50 -43.86 0.23
C PRO A 390 3.12 -43.19 0.28
N THR A 391 2.25 -43.56 1.26
CA THR A 391 0.84 -43.18 1.28
C THR A 391 0.59 -41.65 1.27
N PRO A 392 1.44 -40.78 1.84
CA PRO A 392 1.26 -39.34 1.71
C PRO A 392 1.20 -38.87 0.26
N LEU A 393 1.92 -39.51 -0.66
CA LEU A 393 1.95 -39.14 -2.09
C LEU A 393 0.61 -39.37 -2.80
N TYR A 394 -0.29 -40.21 -2.23
CA TYR A 394 -1.59 -40.49 -2.81
C TYR A 394 -2.49 -39.21 -2.86
N ASN A 395 -2.12 -38.18 -2.12
CA ASN A 395 -2.80 -36.89 -2.15
C ASN A 395 -2.27 -35.96 -3.26
N CYS A 396 -1.10 -36.23 -3.82
CA CYS A 396 -0.47 -35.41 -4.88
C CYS A 396 -1.09 -35.73 -6.25
N LYS A 397 -2.35 -35.35 -6.47
CA LYS A 397 -3.12 -35.74 -7.67
C LYS A 397 -2.64 -35.13 -8.99
N ASN A 398 -1.85 -34.05 -8.90
CA ASN A 398 -1.27 -33.39 -10.06
C ASN A 398 0.11 -33.93 -10.42
N LEU A 399 0.59 -34.97 -9.73
CA LEU A 399 1.90 -35.55 -9.97
C LEU A 399 1.89 -36.29 -11.32
N GLU A 400 2.74 -35.84 -12.23
CA GLU A 400 2.91 -36.44 -13.57
C GLU A 400 4.18 -37.30 -13.63
N ARG A 401 5.21 -36.99 -12.83
CA ARG A 401 6.46 -37.77 -12.79
C ARG A 401 6.93 -38.01 -11.37
N LEU A 402 7.06 -39.25 -11.00
CA LEU A 402 7.54 -39.71 -9.70
C LEU A 402 8.74 -40.65 -9.84
N TRP A 403 9.94 -40.24 -9.48
CA TRP A 403 11.11 -41.05 -9.35
C TRP A 403 11.33 -41.39 -7.88
N ILE A 404 11.10 -42.69 -7.49
CA ILE A 404 11.08 -43.11 -6.09
C ILE A 404 11.93 -44.40 -5.84
N SER A 405 12.78 -44.72 -6.80
CA SER A 405 13.68 -45.90 -6.73
C SER A 405 14.65 -45.85 -5.56
N CYS A 406 15.20 -46.98 -5.18
CA CYS A 406 16.20 -47.09 -4.10
C CYS A 406 15.75 -46.50 -2.76
N ASN A 407 14.49 -46.75 -2.41
CA ASN A 407 13.90 -46.54 -1.10
C ASN A 407 13.64 -47.89 -0.37
N ARG A 408 13.04 -47.86 0.82
CA ARG A 408 12.66 -49.06 1.57
C ARG A 408 11.22 -49.53 1.30
N ILE A 409 10.57 -48.95 0.28
CA ILE A 409 9.23 -49.33 -0.17
C ILE A 409 9.25 -50.77 -0.68
N LYS A 410 8.36 -51.61 -0.15
CA LYS A 410 8.28 -53.03 -0.56
C LYS A 410 7.68 -53.12 -1.97
N ARG A 411 8.23 -53.98 -2.82
CA ARG A 411 7.75 -54.17 -4.21
C ARG A 411 6.24 -54.47 -4.31
N LYS A 412 5.64 -55.07 -3.30
CA LYS A 412 4.20 -55.30 -3.25
C LYS A 412 3.35 -54.01 -3.19
N GLN A 413 3.92 -52.88 -2.76
CA GLN A 413 3.25 -51.57 -2.68
C GLN A 413 3.32 -50.81 -4.00
N TRP A 414 4.17 -51.21 -4.95
CA TRP A 414 4.31 -50.49 -6.22
C TRP A 414 3.02 -50.38 -7.05
N PRO A 415 2.21 -51.51 -7.18
CA PRO A 415 0.91 -51.39 -7.86
C PRO A 415 -0.06 -50.46 -7.14
N GLU A 416 -0.03 -50.37 -5.80
CA GLU A 416 -0.89 -49.50 -5.02
C GLU A 416 -0.57 -48.01 -5.29
N ILE A 417 0.72 -47.68 -5.43
CA ILE A 417 1.17 -46.32 -5.79
C ILE A 417 0.69 -45.95 -7.20
N ALA A 418 0.89 -46.87 -8.18
CA ALA A 418 0.46 -46.65 -9.57
C ALA A 418 -1.07 -46.51 -9.70
N GLU A 419 -1.84 -47.26 -8.88
CA GLU A 419 -3.30 -47.15 -8.83
C GLU A 419 -3.76 -45.83 -8.21
N ALA A 420 -3.04 -45.35 -7.17
CA ALA A 420 -3.34 -44.09 -6.51
C ALA A 420 -3.01 -42.86 -7.36
N LEU A 421 -2.05 -43.00 -8.29
CA LEU A 421 -1.53 -41.96 -9.18
C LEU A 421 -1.61 -42.43 -10.65
N PRO A 422 -2.82 -42.62 -11.23
CA PRO A 422 -3.00 -43.27 -12.54
C PRO A 422 -2.40 -42.48 -13.72
N ASP A 423 -2.30 -41.16 -13.61
CA ASP A 423 -1.76 -40.29 -14.65
C ASP A 423 -0.28 -39.96 -14.46
N CYS A 424 0.37 -40.57 -13.44
CA CYS A 424 1.76 -40.32 -13.10
C CYS A 424 2.70 -41.41 -13.65
N GLU A 425 3.76 -40.95 -14.34
CA GLU A 425 4.89 -41.85 -14.68
C GLU A 425 5.67 -42.17 -13.40
N CYS A 426 5.50 -43.37 -12.86
CA CYS A 426 6.16 -43.81 -11.66
C CYS A 426 7.35 -44.72 -11.95
N ILE A 427 8.57 -44.37 -11.52
CA ILE A 427 9.79 -45.15 -11.67
C ILE A 427 10.24 -45.72 -10.33
N PHE A 428 10.14 -47.04 -10.19
CA PHE A 428 10.40 -47.76 -8.93
C PHE A 428 11.73 -48.52 -8.93
N ASP A 429 12.27 -48.93 -10.08
CA ASP A 429 13.46 -49.79 -10.18
C ASP A 429 14.50 -49.17 -11.13
N LEU A 430 15.23 -48.21 -10.60
CA LEU A 430 16.26 -47.47 -11.32
C LEU A 430 17.49 -47.26 -10.42
N TRP A 431 18.69 -47.60 -10.94
CA TRP A 431 19.92 -47.40 -10.17
C TRP A 431 20.38 -45.91 -10.18
N TRP A 432 20.18 -45.21 -11.30
CA TRP A 432 20.58 -43.83 -11.44
C TRP A 432 19.40 -42.91 -11.21
N SER A 433 19.50 -42.02 -10.23
CA SER A 433 18.40 -41.13 -9.82
C SER A 433 17.88 -40.23 -10.95
N THR A 434 18.63 -39.99 -12.00
CA THR A 434 18.29 -39.11 -13.11
C THR A 434 18.22 -39.82 -14.45
N GLY A 435 18.12 -41.16 -14.46
CA GLY A 435 17.88 -41.95 -15.67
C GLY A 435 16.40 -41.96 -16.07
N ALA A 436 16.07 -42.77 -17.07
CA ALA A 436 14.72 -42.97 -17.59
C ALA A 436 14.00 -41.68 -18.00
N GLY A 437 14.71 -40.75 -18.65
CA GLY A 437 14.11 -39.55 -19.20
C GLY A 437 13.97 -38.36 -18.25
N TRP A 438 14.45 -38.45 -16.98
CA TRP A 438 14.30 -37.33 -16.04
C TRP A 438 14.84 -36.01 -16.54
N ARG A 439 16.07 -36.02 -17.12
CA ARG A 439 16.76 -34.82 -17.60
C ARG A 439 16.48 -34.47 -19.05
N GLU A 440 15.81 -35.35 -19.77
CA GLU A 440 15.45 -35.17 -21.18
C GLU A 440 14.06 -34.54 -21.36
N HIS A 441 13.29 -34.43 -20.28
CA HIS A 441 11.96 -33.84 -20.28
C HIS A 441 11.99 -32.32 -20.39
N GLU A 442 10.99 -31.73 -21.02
CA GLU A 442 10.91 -30.26 -21.23
C GLU A 442 10.89 -29.46 -19.91
N ARG A 443 10.24 -29.97 -18.86
CA ARG A 443 10.23 -29.31 -17.53
C ARG A 443 11.59 -29.29 -16.84
N TYR A 444 12.52 -30.19 -17.20
CA TYR A 444 13.89 -30.09 -16.75
C TYR A 444 14.59 -28.86 -17.36
N PHE A 445 14.36 -28.56 -18.64
CA PHE A 445 14.89 -27.36 -19.30
C PHE A 445 14.21 -26.11 -18.77
N TRP A 446 12.88 -26.15 -18.53
CA TRP A 446 12.17 -25.06 -17.87
C TRP A 446 12.75 -24.76 -16.48
N MET A 447 12.94 -25.73 -15.63
CA MET A 447 13.60 -25.58 -14.33
C MET A 447 15.00 -24.97 -14.48
N HIS A 448 15.79 -25.45 -15.44
CA HIS A 448 17.12 -24.93 -15.70
C HIS A 448 17.12 -23.44 -16.15
N SER A 449 16.08 -22.98 -16.83
CA SER A 449 15.99 -21.59 -17.31
C SER A 449 15.97 -20.58 -16.16
N PHE A 450 15.50 -20.95 -14.98
CA PHE A 450 15.55 -20.09 -13.79
C PHE A 450 16.99 -19.81 -13.31
N PHE A 451 17.87 -20.78 -13.45
CA PHE A 451 19.25 -20.68 -12.98
C PHE A 451 20.22 -20.21 -14.08
N TYR A 452 19.87 -20.44 -15.35
CA TYR A 452 20.69 -20.16 -16.52
C TYR A 452 19.85 -19.54 -17.64
N PRO A 453 19.25 -18.36 -17.40
CA PRO A 453 18.34 -17.71 -18.36
C PRO A 453 19.00 -17.43 -19.72
N GLU A 454 20.31 -17.23 -19.74
CA GLU A 454 21.08 -17.00 -20.95
C GLU A 454 21.17 -18.23 -21.88
N LEU A 455 20.96 -19.43 -21.32
CA LEU A 455 20.97 -20.69 -22.10
C LEU A 455 19.59 -21.02 -22.68
N TYR A 456 18.53 -20.44 -22.14
CA TYR A 456 17.13 -20.74 -22.47
C TYR A 456 16.30 -19.47 -22.61
N PRO A 457 16.68 -18.54 -23.48
CA PRO A 457 16.03 -17.23 -23.56
C PRO A 457 14.54 -17.33 -23.95
N GLU A 458 14.15 -18.39 -24.66
CA GLU A 458 12.77 -18.65 -25.08
C GLU A 458 11.86 -19.13 -23.94
N LEU A 459 12.44 -19.58 -22.81
CA LEU A 459 11.70 -20.10 -21.65
C LEU A 459 11.59 -19.06 -20.51
N VAL A 460 12.24 -17.92 -20.62
CA VAL A 460 12.36 -16.88 -19.56
C VAL A 460 11.12 -15.96 -19.50
N THR A 461 9.98 -16.31 -20.07
CA THR A 461 8.77 -15.51 -19.90
C THR A 461 8.10 -15.81 -18.56
N PRO A 462 7.81 -14.80 -17.69
CA PRO A 462 7.20 -15.01 -16.37
C PRO A 462 5.81 -15.66 -16.37
N SER A 463 5.21 -15.85 -17.54
CA SER A 463 3.88 -16.42 -17.71
C SER A 463 3.85 -17.86 -18.23
N ALA A 464 4.99 -18.46 -18.51
CA ALA A 464 5.05 -19.85 -18.97
C ALA A 464 5.16 -20.81 -17.79
N SER A 465 4.09 -20.97 -17.00
CA SER A 465 3.93 -22.19 -16.20
C SER A 465 3.75 -23.35 -17.18
N PRO A 466 4.56 -24.40 -17.15
CA PRO A 466 4.39 -25.59 -17.98
C PRO A 466 3.24 -26.50 -17.47
N VAL A 467 2.52 -26.03 -16.47
CA VAL A 467 1.31 -26.70 -15.97
C VAL A 467 0.18 -26.33 -16.93
N PRO A 468 -0.43 -27.30 -17.63
CA PRO A 468 -1.64 -27.05 -18.40
C PRO A 468 -2.68 -26.44 -17.45
N ALA A 469 -3.29 -25.32 -17.86
CA ALA A 469 -4.48 -24.83 -17.19
C ALA A 469 -5.53 -25.93 -17.27
N GLY A 470 -5.77 -26.62 -16.14
CA GLY A 470 -6.74 -27.68 -16.02
C GLY A 470 -8.18 -27.20 -16.17
#